data_0957418efae074543bca6a2ef87a68e0
#
_entry.id   0957418efae074543bca6a2ef87a68e0
#
_cell.length_a   1.000
_cell.length_b   1.000
_cell.length_c   1.000
_cell.angle_alpha   90.00
_cell.angle_beta   90.00
_cell.angle_gamma   90.00
#
_symmetry.space_group_name_H-M   'P 1'
#
loop_
_entity.id
_entity.type
_entity.pdbx_description
1 polymer ?
#
loop_
_entity_poly.entity_id
_entity_poly.type
_entity_poly.pdbx_seq_one_letter_code
_entity_poly.pdbx_strand_id
1 'polypeptide(L)'
;TMAHCVGHSDFFKNNRMFSETDADNVIDKFKSAGKRIKKYMEDPNIGIDKVEKILDACHAIRYQVPRTPGIKRRKHKEMKAYYRNIIKNDITGWWDNFDLNKIPLEKDYNLLGFIREHNRMLEDWERDVIHIVEQNSLYFIPQAKTKVMNEGWAVLIID
;
A
#
# COMPACT_ATOMS: atom_id res chain seq x y z
N THR A 1 20.83 -4.47 26.10
CA THR A 1 20.38 -5.24 24.90
C THR A 1 18.97 -5.80 25.04
N MET A 2 18.59 -6.46 26.16
CA MET A 2 17.21 -6.95 26.35
C MET A 2 16.20 -5.79 26.43
N ALA A 3 16.47 -4.75 27.20
CA ALA A 3 15.60 -3.57 27.31
C ALA A 3 15.37 -2.92 25.93
N HIS A 4 16.40 -2.81 25.12
CA HIS A 4 16.29 -2.30 23.74
C HIS A 4 15.31 -3.12 22.88
N CYS A 5 15.40 -4.45 22.92
CA CYS A 5 14.45 -5.32 22.21
C CYS A 5 13.00 -5.17 22.73
N VAL A 6 12.86 -5.00 24.07
CA VAL A 6 11.54 -4.73 24.67
C VAL A 6 11.00 -3.39 24.18
N GLY A 7 11.85 -2.36 24.07
CA GLY A 7 11.48 -1.06 23.54
C GLY A 7 10.94 -1.14 22.10
N HIS A 8 11.60 -1.88 21.23
CA HIS A 8 11.07 -2.11 19.88
C HIS A 8 9.75 -2.88 19.91
N SER A 9 9.63 -3.90 20.74
CA SER A 9 8.38 -4.68 20.86
C SER A 9 7.22 -3.83 21.36
N ASP A 10 7.47 -2.96 22.34
CA ASP A 10 6.50 -2.01 22.86
C ASP A 10 6.05 -1.01 21.78
N PHE A 11 7.01 -0.47 21.02
CA PHE A 11 6.72 0.44 19.92
C PHE A 11 5.82 -0.21 18.86
N PHE A 12 6.13 -1.44 18.43
CA PHE A 12 5.31 -2.16 17.46
C PHE A 12 3.92 -2.47 17.98
N LYS A 13 3.81 -2.87 19.25
CA LYS A 13 2.53 -3.24 19.86
C LYS A 13 1.58 -2.05 20.03
N ASN A 14 2.12 -0.90 20.41
CA ASN A 14 1.33 0.24 20.83
C ASN A 14 1.20 1.33 19.76
N ASN A 15 1.95 1.26 18.67
CA ASN A 15 1.87 2.25 17.61
C ASN A 15 0.69 1.93 16.66
N ARG A 16 -0.24 2.89 16.55
CA ARG A 16 -1.43 2.80 15.70
C ARG A 16 -1.13 2.43 14.24
N MET A 17 0.04 2.82 13.72
CA MET A 17 0.39 2.54 12.31
C MET A 17 0.57 1.05 12.03
N PHE A 18 0.80 0.23 13.05
CA PHE A 18 0.98 -1.21 12.92
C PHE A 18 -0.29 -2.01 13.19
N SER A 19 -1.32 -1.44 13.83
CA SER A 19 -2.57 -2.14 14.15
C SER A 19 -3.29 -2.69 12.90
N GLU A 20 -3.10 -2.04 11.75
CA GLU A 20 -3.74 -2.41 10.49
C GLU A 20 -2.83 -3.24 9.56
N THR A 21 -1.64 -3.62 10.02
CA THR A 21 -0.65 -4.33 9.18
C THR A 21 -0.80 -5.85 9.24
N ASP A 22 -1.69 -6.38 10.09
CA ASP A 22 -1.91 -7.83 10.27
C ASP A 22 -0.60 -8.61 10.50
N ALA A 23 0.19 -8.13 11.46
CA ALA A 23 1.53 -8.64 11.74
C ALA A 23 1.55 -10.13 12.14
N ASP A 24 0.49 -10.61 12.80
CA ASP A 24 0.39 -11.99 13.28
C ASP A 24 0.42 -13.01 12.12
N ASN A 25 -0.16 -12.65 10.99
CA ASN A 25 -0.26 -13.52 9.81
C ASN A 25 0.81 -13.26 8.74
N VAL A 26 1.70 -12.29 8.96
CA VAL A 26 2.64 -11.83 7.93
C VAL A 26 3.62 -12.90 7.47
N ILE A 27 4.10 -13.74 8.38
CA ILE A 27 5.06 -14.81 8.05
C ILE A 27 4.43 -15.84 7.12
N ASP A 28 3.20 -16.23 7.39
CA ASP A 28 2.49 -17.21 6.55
C ASP A 28 2.09 -16.61 5.19
N LYS A 29 1.75 -15.32 5.16
CA LYS A 29 1.54 -14.58 3.91
C LYS A 29 2.81 -14.56 3.06
N PHE A 30 3.97 -14.26 3.64
CA PHE A 30 5.25 -14.25 2.93
C PHE A 30 5.66 -15.65 2.43
N LYS A 31 5.48 -16.68 3.26
CA LYS A 31 5.75 -18.07 2.83
C LYS A 31 4.85 -18.47 1.66
N SER A 32 3.57 -18.15 1.73
CA SER A 32 2.61 -18.43 0.67
C SER A 32 2.96 -17.68 -0.62
N ALA A 33 3.28 -16.39 -0.51
CA ALA A 33 3.72 -15.57 -1.63
C ALA A 33 4.99 -16.12 -2.29
N GLY A 34 6.00 -16.48 -1.49
CA GLY A 34 7.24 -17.07 -1.99
C GLY A 34 7.01 -18.40 -2.74
N LYS A 35 6.12 -19.25 -2.24
CA LYS A 35 5.75 -20.50 -2.94
C LYS A 35 5.07 -20.22 -4.29
N ARG A 36 4.20 -19.22 -4.37
CA ARG A 36 3.52 -18.86 -5.63
C ARG A 36 4.50 -18.29 -6.64
N ILE A 37 5.36 -17.36 -6.24
CA ILE A 37 6.41 -16.80 -7.10
C ILE A 37 7.31 -17.92 -7.62
N LYS A 38 7.77 -18.81 -6.74
CA LYS A 38 8.59 -19.97 -7.15
C LYS A 38 7.89 -20.84 -8.18
N LYS A 39 6.58 -21.13 -8.00
CA LYS A 39 5.77 -21.88 -8.94
C LYS A 39 5.73 -21.19 -10.32
N TYR A 40 5.59 -19.86 -10.37
CA TYR A 40 5.61 -19.12 -11.64
C TYR A 40 6.98 -19.15 -12.31
N MET A 41 8.07 -19.09 -11.54
CA MET A 41 9.44 -19.19 -12.06
C MET A 41 9.74 -20.58 -12.65
N GLU A 42 9.15 -21.63 -12.06
CA GLU A 42 9.32 -23.01 -12.48
C GLU A 42 8.38 -23.42 -13.64
N ASP A 43 7.36 -22.61 -13.95
CA ASP A 43 6.43 -22.88 -15.06
C ASP A 43 7.11 -22.62 -16.41
N PRO A 44 7.17 -23.65 -17.31
CA PRO A 44 7.82 -23.50 -18.61
C PRO A 44 7.21 -22.43 -19.52
N ASN A 45 5.94 -22.08 -19.33
CA ASN A 45 5.25 -21.07 -20.13
C ASN A 45 5.54 -19.63 -19.63
N ILE A 46 5.91 -19.48 -18.36
CA ILE A 46 6.20 -18.20 -17.73
C ILE A 46 7.72 -18.00 -17.69
N GLY A 47 8.39 -18.76 -16.84
CA GLY A 47 9.83 -18.73 -16.65
C GLY A 47 10.32 -17.58 -15.76
N ILE A 48 11.59 -17.73 -15.34
CA ILE A 48 12.21 -16.80 -14.38
C ILE A 48 12.32 -15.38 -14.92
N ASP A 49 12.71 -15.19 -16.17
CA ASP A 49 12.97 -13.88 -16.77
C ASP A 49 11.71 -12.98 -16.79
N LYS A 50 10.54 -13.57 -17.09
CA LYS A 50 9.28 -12.81 -17.09
C LYS A 50 8.87 -12.42 -15.69
N VAL A 51 9.02 -13.33 -14.73
CA VAL A 51 8.67 -13.06 -13.32
C VAL A 51 9.57 -11.97 -12.74
N GLU A 52 10.89 -12.04 -12.98
CA GLU A 52 11.84 -11.01 -12.54
C GLU A 52 11.50 -9.64 -13.14
N LYS A 53 11.22 -9.58 -14.44
CA LYS A 53 10.84 -8.32 -15.10
C LYS A 53 9.63 -7.66 -14.47
N ILE A 54 8.60 -8.42 -14.13
CA ILE A 54 7.39 -7.88 -13.46
C ILE A 54 7.72 -7.48 -12.02
N LEU A 55 8.50 -8.29 -11.29
CA LEU A 55 8.95 -7.95 -9.94
C LEU A 55 9.73 -6.63 -9.93
N ASP A 56 10.69 -6.45 -10.82
CA ASP A 56 11.51 -5.25 -10.91
C ASP A 56 10.65 -4.02 -11.23
N ALA A 57 9.73 -4.14 -12.18
CA ALA A 57 8.79 -3.07 -12.51
C ALA A 57 7.92 -2.68 -11.28
N CYS A 58 7.40 -3.66 -10.55
CA CYS A 58 6.62 -3.43 -9.34
C CYS A 58 7.48 -2.81 -8.22
N HIS A 59 8.72 -3.26 -8.05
CA HIS A 59 9.64 -2.72 -7.06
C HIS A 59 10.03 -1.27 -7.35
N ALA A 60 10.14 -0.87 -8.61
CA ALA A 60 10.39 0.53 -8.99
C ALA A 60 9.29 1.48 -8.50
N ILE A 61 8.04 1.03 -8.44
CA ILE A 61 6.89 1.84 -8.01
C ILE A 61 6.31 1.43 -6.65
N ARG A 62 6.99 0.57 -5.89
CA ARG A 62 6.49 -0.01 -4.62
C ARG A 62 6.06 1.01 -3.56
N TYR A 63 6.60 2.21 -3.59
CA TYR A 63 6.24 3.26 -2.65
C TYR A 63 5.00 4.07 -3.05
N GLN A 64 4.43 3.81 -4.23
CA GLN A 64 3.20 4.43 -4.73
C GLN A 64 1.97 3.65 -4.27
N VAL A 65 1.91 3.31 -2.99
CA VAL A 65 0.78 2.68 -2.30
C VAL A 65 0.35 3.55 -1.12
N PRO A 66 -0.85 3.34 -0.55
CA PRO A 66 -1.32 4.14 0.58
C PRO A 66 -0.34 4.13 1.74
N ARG A 67 0.09 5.32 2.15
CA ARG A 67 1.11 5.48 3.20
C ARG A 67 0.57 5.34 4.62
N THR A 68 -0.74 5.38 4.78
CA THR A 68 -1.38 5.26 6.10
C THR A 68 -2.41 4.15 5.99
N PRO A 69 -2.19 3.01 6.67
CA PRO A 69 -3.14 1.92 6.72
C PRO A 69 -4.42 2.35 7.44
N GLY A 70 -5.54 1.68 7.13
CA GLY A 70 -6.82 1.87 7.85
C GLY A 70 -7.56 3.16 7.56
N ILE A 71 -7.13 4.02 6.64
CA ILE A 71 -7.92 5.18 6.23
C ILE A 71 -9.12 4.69 5.41
N LYS A 72 -10.32 4.82 6.00
CA LYS A 72 -11.57 4.59 5.26
C LYS A 72 -11.73 5.67 4.20
N ARG A 73 -11.62 5.28 2.94
CA ARG A 73 -11.90 6.18 1.81
C ARG A 73 -13.40 6.42 1.71
N ARG A 74 -13.80 7.65 1.42
CA ARG A 74 -15.19 7.98 1.13
C ARG A 74 -15.60 7.30 -0.17
N LYS A 75 -16.83 6.80 -0.24
CA LYS A 75 -17.37 6.25 -1.49
C LYS A 75 -17.47 7.35 -2.55
N HIS A 76 -17.37 6.98 -3.80
CA HIS A 76 -17.44 7.94 -4.93
C HIS A 76 -18.66 8.88 -4.87
N LYS A 77 -19.83 8.36 -4.45
CA LYS A 77 -21.03 9.18 -4.21
C LYS A 77 -20.84 10.23 -3.12
N GLU A 78 -20.19 9.87 -2.03
CA GLU A 78 -19.92 10.78 -0.90
C GLU A 78 -18.90 11.86 -1.27
N MET A 79 -17.89 11.48 -2.05
CA MET A 79 -16.92 12.43 -2.59
C MET A 79 -17.58 13.41 -3.56
N LYS A 80 -18.43 12.94 -4.44
CA LYS A 80 -19.21 13.80 -5.33
C LYS A 80 -20.09 14.78 -4.56
N ALA A 81 -20.78 14.32 -3.53
CA ALA A 81 -21.62 15.17 -2.68
C ALA A 81 -20.77 16.23 -1.95
N TYR A 82 -19.61 15.84 -1.42
CA TYR A 82 -18.67 16.72 -0.77
C TYR A 82 -18.17 17.83 -1.71
N TYR A 83 -17.68 17.49 -2.90
CA TYR A 83 -17.21 18.48 -3.87
C TYR A 83 -18.33 19.35 -4.41
N ARG A 84 -19.56 18.82 -4.61
CA ARG A 84 -20.73 19.65 -4.97
C ARG A 84 -21.04 20.71 -3.91
N ASN A 85 -20.91 20.36 -2.63
CA ASN A 85 -21.09 21.35 -1.55
C ASN A 85 -20.02 22.43 -1.57
N ILE A 86 -18.75 22.06 -1.80
CA ILE A 86 -17.67 23.05 -1.93
C ILE A 86 -17.93 23.97 -3.11
N ILE A 87 -18.28 23.43 -4.27
CA ILE A 87 -18.56 24.20 -5.51
C ILE A 87 -19.72 25.15 -5.30
N LYS A 88 -20.82 24.70 -4.65
CA LYS A 88 -21.97 25.56 -4.37
C LYS A 88 -21.68 26.72 -3.41
N ASN A 89 -20.69 26.55 -2.55
CA ASN A 89 -20.29 27.57 -1.58
C ASN A 89 -19.14 28.46 -2.10
N ASP A 90 -18.66 28.20 -3.31
CA ASP A 90 -17.64 29.02 -3.94
C ASP A 90 -18.24 30.30 -4.52
N ILE A 91 -17.90 31.43 -3.89
CA ILE A 91 -18.37 32.77 -4.25
C ILE A 91 -17.72 33.25 -5.56
N THR A 92 -16.66 32.59 -6.04
CA THR A 92 -15.86 33.07 -7.17
C THR A 92 -16.42 32.64 -8.54
N GLY A 93 -17.36 31.68 -8.59
CA GLY A 93 -17.94 31.14 -9.81
C GLY A 93 -16.95 30.37 -10.70
N TRP A 94 -15.74 30.16 -10.24
CA TRP A 94 -14.67 29.45 -10.98
C TRP A 94 -15.04 28.01 -11.36
N TRP A 95 -15.94 27.39 -10.58
CA TRP A 95 -16.29 25.99 -10.68
C TRP A 95 -17.62 25.70 -11.37
N ASP A 96 -18.33 26.73 -11.84
CA ASP A 96 -19.70 26.60 -12.37
C ASP A 96 -19.80 25.67 -13.59
N ASN A 97 -18.70 25.54 -14.36
CA ASN A 97 -18.62 24.68 -15.55
C ASN A 97 -17.88 23.36 -15.32
N PHE A 98 -17.59 23.00 -14.06
CA PHE A 98 -16.80 21.82 -13.76
C PHE A 98 -17.66 20.54 -13.73
N ASP A 99 -17.38 19.62 -14.68
CA ASP A 99 -18.03 18.30 -14.67
C ASP A 99 -17.29 17.32 -13.75
N LEU A 100 -17.86 17.12 -12.57
CA LEU A 100 -17.34 16.16 -11.57
C LEU A 100 -17.29 14.70 -12.05
N ASN A 101 -17.88 14.38 -13.23
CA ASN A 101 -17.79 13.05 -13.80
C ASN A 101 -16.50 12.82 -14.60
N LYS A 102 -15.87 13.91 -15.03
CA LYS A 102 -14.65 13.87 -15.85
C LYS A 102 -13.36 14.02 -15.06
N ILE A 103 -13.47 14.25 -13.75
CA ILE A 103 -12.32 14.52 -12.88
C ILE A 103 -12.15 13.36 -11.91
N PRO A 104 -10.92 12.84 -11.71
CA PRO A 104 -10.64 11.94 -10.63
C PRO A 104 -10.83 12.67 -9.30
N LEU A 105 -11.89 12.35 -8.56
CA LEU A 105 -12.26 13.01 -7.30
C LEU A 105 -11.34 12.64 -6.14
N GLU A 106 -10.63 11.54 -6.23
CA GLU A 106 -9.58 11.14 -5.29
C GLU A 106 -8.26 10.98 -6.01
N LYS A 107 -7.19 11.41 -5.36
CA LYS A 107 -5.86 10.97 -5.75
C LYS A 107 -5.78 9.48 -5.45
N ASP A 108 -5.66 8.66 -6.47
CA ASP A 108 -5.34 7.26 -6.26
C ASP A 108 -3.87 7.16 -5.89
N TYR A 109 -3.62 6.94 -4.59
CA TYR A 109 -2.26 6.76 -4.08
C TYR A 109 -1.76 5.31 -4.23
N ASN A 110 -2.64 4.41 -4.70
CA ASN A 110 -2.31 3.00 -4.91
C ASN A 110 -2.12 2.71 -6.40
N LEU A 111 -0.96 3.07 -6.91
CA LEU A 111 -0.65 2.84 -8.32
C LEU A 111 -0.56 1.35 -8.67
N LEU A 112 0.01 0.52 -7.77
CA LEU A 112 0.07 -0.93 -7.97
C LEU A 112 -1.33 -1.54 -8.04
N GLY A 113 -2.22 -1.17 -7.11
CA GLY A 113 -3.61 -1.61 -7.12
C GLY A 113 -4.35 -1.13 -8.37
N PHE A 114 -4.14 0.12 -8.77
CA PHE A 114 -4.75 0.68 -9.98
C PHE A 114 -4.33 -0.09 -11.24
N ILE A 115 -3.03 -0.35 -11.42
CA ILE A 115 -2.52 -1.11 -12.57
C ILE A 115 -3.10 -2.52 -12.58
N ARG A 116 -3.11 -3.19 -11.43
CA ARG A 116 -3.66 -4.54 -11.27
C ARG A 116 -5.13 -4.63 -11.67
N GLU A 117 -5.94 -3.64 -11.32
CA GLU A 117 -7.38 -3.65 -11.54
C GLU A 117 -7.79 -3.20 -12.94
N HIS A 118 -7.08 -2.23 -13.51
CA HIS A 118 -7.49 -1.57 -14.75
C HIS A 118 -6.71 -2.01 -15.99
N ASN A 119 -5.53 -2.59 -15.84
CA ASN A 119 -4.78 -3.08 -16.99
C ASN A 119 -5.34 -4.42 -17.48
N ARG A 120 -5.99 -4.39 -18.65
CA ARG A 120 -6.59 -5.56 -19.28
C ARG A 120 -5.60 -6.50 -19.95
N MET A 121 -4.35 -6.03 -20.16
CA MET A 121 -3.31 -6.81 -20.84
C MET A 121 -2.56 -7.76 -19.91
N LEU A 122 -2.76 -7.64 -18.59
CA LEU A 122 -2.10 -8.47 -17.61
C LEU A 122 -2.71 -9.88 -17.57
N GLU A 123 -1.85 -10.88 -17.54
CA GLU A 123 -2.22 -12.27 -17.25
C GLU A 123 -2.49 -12.45 -15.74
N ASP A 124 -3.18 -13.52 -15.37
CA ASP A 124 -3.57 -13.76 -13.97
C ASP A 124 -2.37 -13.90 -13.02
N TRP A 125 -1.29 -14.55 -13.47
CA TRP A 125 -0.07 -14.67 -12.68
C TRP A 125 0.66 -13.32 -12.48
N GLU A 126 0.62 -12.43 -13.47
CA GLU A 126 1.18 -11.08 -13.35
C GLU A 126 0.38 -10.24 -12.34
N ARG A 127 -0.95 -10.34 -12.36
CA ARG A 127 -1.83 -9.72 -11.37
C ARG A 127 -1.54 -10.20 -9.96
N ASP A 128 -1.26 -11.50 -9.80
CA ASP A 128 -0.90 -12.08 -8.50
C ASP A 128 0.46 -11.58 -8.02
N VAL A 129 1.46 -11.50 -8.88
CA VAL A 129 2.79 -10.93 -8.54
C VAL A 129 2.66 -9.45 -8.11
N ILE A 130 1.89 -8.64 -8.86
CA ILE A 130 1.62 -7.24 -8.49
C ILE A 130 0.94 -7.16 -7.12
N HIS A 131 -0.05 -8.02 -6.88
CA HIS A 131 -0.73 -8.08 -5.58
C HIS A 131 0.21 -8.43 -4.43
N ILE A 132 1.11 -9.39 -4.63
CA ILE A 132 2.13 -9.76 -3.63
C ILE A 132 3.01 -8.56 -3.29
N VAL A 133 3.52 -7.84 -4.29
CA VAL A 133 4.36 -6.66 -4.06
C VAL A 133 3.57 -5.53 -3.39
N GLU A 134 2.31 -5.31 -3.78
CA GLU A 134 1.41 -4.35 -3.14
C GLU A 134 1.25 -4.65 -1.64
N GLN A 135 0.90 -5.89 -1.28
CA GLN A 135 0.72 -6.29 0.12
C GLN A 135 2.01 -6.17 0.93
N ASN A 136 3.15 -6.57 0.37
CA ASN A 136 4.44 -6.40 1.01
C ASN A 136 4.76 -4.93 1.24
N SER A 137 4.47 -4.07 0.27
CA SER A 137 4.70 -2.62 0.39
C SER A 137 3.83 -1.99 1.47
N LEU A 138 2.56 -2.36 1.55
CA LEU A 138 1.65 -1.91 2.61
C LEU A 138 2.13 -2.31 4.01
N TYR A 139 2.73 -3.49 4.15
CA TYR A 139 3.30 -3.93 5.41
C TYR A 139 4.59 -3.18 5.79
N PHE A 140 5.51 -2.97 4.85
CA PHE A 140 6.82 -2.38 5.14
C PHE A 140 6.84 -0.84 5.19
N ILE A 141 5.90 -0.15 4.54
CA ILE A 141 5.86 1.32 4.53
C ILE A 141 5.72 1.92 5.94
N PRO A 142 4.82 1.46 6.82
CA PRO A 142 4.74 1.95 8.19
C PRO A 142 6.07 1.80 8.94
N GLN A 143 6.76 0.66 8.76
CA GLN A 143 8.05 0.41 9.39
C GLN A 143 9.13 1.38 8.89
N ALA A 144 9.22 1.56 7.57
CA ALA A 144 10.17 2.50 6.98
C ALA A 144 9.94 3.95 7.45
N LYS A 145 8.68 4.36 7.57
CA LYS A 145 8.30 5.70 8.03
C LYS A 145 8.61 5.97 9.50
N THR A 146 8.48 4.96 10.33
CA THR A 146 8.63 5.10 11.79
C THR A 146 9.99 4.66 12.29
N LYS A 147 10.92 4.26 11.41
CA LYS A 147 12.22 3.72 11.78
C LYS A 147 12.97 4.58 12.78
N VAL A 148 13.11 5.89 12.51
CA VAL A 148 13.84 6.81 13.38
C VAL A 148 13.16 6.94 14.76
N MET A 149 11.83 7.01 14.79
CA MET A 149 11.07 7.05 16.04
C MET A 149 11.19 5.75 16.82
N ASN A 150 11.17 4.62 16.16
CA ASN A 150 11.31 3.30 16.76
C ASN A 150 12.68 3.13 17.41
N GLU A 151 13.76 3.53 16.73
CA GLU A 151 15.11 3.53 17.30
C GLU A 151 15.22 4.49 18.49
N GLY A 152 14.71 5.70 18.37
CA GLY A 152 14.70 6.67 19.47
C GLY A 152 13.93 6.19 20.70
N TRP A 153 12.78 5.54 20.50
CA TRP A 153 11.98 4.94 21.57
C TRP A 153 12.72 3.82 22.29
N ALA A 154 13.36 2.94 21.53
CA ALA A 154 14.13 1.83 22.09
C ALA A 154 15.35 2.29 22.90
N VAL A 155 15.98 3.42 22.52
CA VAL A 155 17.05 4.04 23.30
C VAL A 155 16.50 4.66 24.57
N LEU A 156 15.38 5.39 24.50
CA LEU A 156 14.77 6.06 25.66
C LEU A 156 14.37 5.11 26.79
N ILE A 157 13.99 3.87 26.45
CA ILE A 157 13.60 2.85 27.46
C ILE A 157 14.82 2.26 28.19
N ILE A 158 16.04 2.44 27.66
CA ILE A 158 17.27 1.90 28.27
C ILE A 158 17.82 2.85 29.34
N ASP A 159 17.58 4.14 29.21
CA ASP A 159 17.99 5.17 30.17
C ASP A 159 17.05 5.21 31.40
#